data_1cfe9e4d1b1a80fc7c4c9c46c9a9d9f4
#
_entry.id   1cfe9e4d1b1a80fc7c4c9c46c9a9d9f4
#
_cell.length_a   1.000
_cell.length_b   1.000
_cell.length_c   1.000
_cell.angle_alpha   90.00
_cell.angle_beta   90.00
_cell.angle_gamma   90.00
#
_symmetry.space_group_name_H-M   'P 1'
#
loop_
_entity.id
_entity.type
_entity.pdbx_description
1 polymer ?
#
loop_
_entity_poly.entity_id
_entity_poly.type
_entity_poly.pdbx_seq_one_letter_code
_entity_poly.pdbx_strand_id
1 'polypeptide(L)'
;MNKYEITFVVKPDMEEAEIKNTVDTMKKVLTDKKAKIEEEKALGQKDLAYEIKKYKTGYYYFLVVTANKEAIEEFKRVVKINESVIRHLVIRVED
;
A
#
# COMPACT_ATOMS: atom_id res chain seq x y z
N MET A 1 17.44 10.23 2.89
CA MET A 1 16.22 9.51 2.52
C MET A 1 16.47 8.58 1.35
N ASN A 2 15.70 7.53 1.25
CA ASN A 2 15.82 6.55 0.18
C ASN A 2 14.51 6.47 -0.61
N LYS A 3 14.61 5.93 -1.82
CA LYS A 3 13.43 5.71 -2.65
C LYS A 3 12.95 4.27 -2.46
N TYR A 4 11.64 4.12 -2.36
CA TYR A 4 10.98 2.82 -2.19
C TYR A 4 9.85 2.66 -3.17
N GLU A 5 9.66 1.43 -3.63
CA GLU A 5 8.47 1.04 -4.37
C GLU A 5 7.59 0.24 -3.43
N ILE A 6 6.34 0.65 -3.31
CA ILE A 6 5.38 0.03 -2.42
C ILE A 6 4.19 -0.46 -3.23
N THR A 7 3.88 -1.75 -3.12
CA THR A 7 2.66 -2.30 -3.69
C THR A 7 1.83 -2.83 -2.55
N PHE A 8 0.55 -2.49 -2.52
CA PHE A 8 -0.36 -3.10 -1.56
C PHE A 8 -1.67 -3.46 -2.22
N VAL A 9 -2.35 -4.43 -1.64
CA VAL A 9 -3.58 -4.98 -2.18
C VAL A 9 -4.68 -4.83 -1.13
N VAL A 10 -5.76 -4.17 -1.54
CA VAL A 10 -6.93 -3.96 -0.69
C VAL A 10 -7.96 -5.05 -1.01
N LYS A 11 -8.60 -5.60 0.01
CA LYS A 11 -9.60 -6.65 -0.19
C LYS A 11 -10.73 -6.16 -1.11
N PRO A 12 -11.34 -7.05 -1.91
CA PRO A 12 -12.25 -6.62 -2.98
C PRO A 12 -13.72 -6.46 -2.55
N ASP A 13 -14.10 -6.90 -1.36
CA ASP A 13 -15.50 -6.94 -0.92
C ASP A 13 -15.92 -5.67 -0.17
N MET A 14 -15.35 -4.53 -0.55
CA MET A 14 -15.70 -3.24 0.05
C MET A 14 -16.24 -2.30 -1.01
N GLU A 15 -17.00 -1.31 -0.55
CA GLU A 15 -17.47 -0.26 -1.44
C GLU A 15 -16.30 0.61 -1.91
N GLU A 16 -16.44 1.22 -3.06
CA GLU A 16 -15.41 2.05 -3.66
C GLU A 16 -14.93 3.16 -2.72
N ALA A 17 -15.84 3.79 -1.98
CA ALA A 17 -15.47 4.82 -1.01
C ALA A 17 -14.60 4.28 0.11
N GLU A 18 -14.84 3.06 0.56
CA GLU A 18 -14.05 2.42 1.60
C GLU A 18 -12.65 2.05 1.10
N ILE A 19 -12.57 1.60 -0.15
CA ILE A 19 -11.28 1.29 -0.78
C ILE A 19 -10.45 2.56 -0.87
N LYS A 20 -11.06 3.64 -1.32
CA LYS A 20 -10.38 4.94 -1.41
C LYS A 20 -9.90 5.42 -0.04
N ASN A 21 -10.73 5.28 0.99
CA ASN A 21 -10.35 5.66 2.34
C ASN A 21 -9.16 4.84 2.84
N THR A 22 -9.12 3.56 2.53
CA THR A 22 -7.99 2.70 2.90
C THR A 22 -6.71 3.16 2.22
N VAL A 23 -6.76 3.45 0.93
CA VAL A 23 -5.62 3.96 0.18
C VAL A 23 -5.14 5.30 0.75
N ASP A 24 -6.07 6.21 1.03
CA ASP A 24 -5.74 7.51 1.60
C ASP A 24 -5.10 7.38 2.98
N THR A 25 -5.57 6.45 3.79
CA THR A 25 -4.99 6.17 5.10
C THR A 25 -3.55 5.69 4.97
N MET A 26 -3.28 4.80 4.02
CA MET A 26 -1.92 4.30 3.79
C MET A 26 -0.98 5.42 3.33
N LYS A 27 -1.46 6.28 2.44
CA LYS A 27 -0.67 7.42 1.98
C LYS A 27 -0.40 8.40 3.12
N LYS A 28 -1.41 8.65 3.95
CA LYS A 28 -1.28 9.58 5.07
C LYS A 28 -0.24 9.11 6.10
N VAL A 29 -0.18 7.83 6.36
CA VAL A 29 0.84 7.27 7.26
C VAL A 29 2.24 7.67 6.78
N LEU A 30 2.47 7.61 5.49
CA LEU A 30 3.75 7.98 4.90
C LEU A 30 4.00 9.49 4.98
N THR A 31 3.02 10.29 4.56
CA THR A 31 3.20 11.75 4.53
C THR A 31 3.27 12.36 5.93
N ASP A 32 2.60 11.78 6.92
CA ASP A 32 2.72 12.22 8.31
C ASP A 32 4.15 12.04 8.85
N LYS A 33 4.92 11.13 8.28
CA LYS A 33 6.32 10.91 8.61
C LYS A 33 7.25 11.58 7.61
N LYS A 34 6.75 12.60 6.91
CA LYS A 34 7.51 13.43 5.97
C LYS A 34 8.01 12.70 4.72
N ALA A 35 7.41 11.58 4.39
CA ALA A 35 7.69 10.92 3.13
C ALA A 35 7.08 11.73 1.99
N LYS A 36 7.73 11.68 0.84
CA LYS A 36 7.22 12.32 -0.37
C LYS A 36 6.75 11.24 -1.33
N ILE A 37 5.50 11.32 -1.75
CA ILE A 37 4.96 10.40 -2.75
C ILE A 37 5.32 10.94 -4.12
N GLU A 38 6.25 10.25 -4.79
CA GLU A 38 6.76 10.67 -6.10
C GLU A 38 5.82 10.23 -7.22
N GLU A 39 5.20 9.07 -7.07
CA GLU A 39 4.36 8.50 -8.08
C GLU A 39 3.31 7.60 -7.42
N GLU A 40 2.10 7.58 -7.97
CA GLU A 40 1.07 6.68 -7.51
C GLU A 40 0.24 6.18 -8.69
N LYS A 41 -0.12 4.89 -8.64
CA LYS A 41 -0.95 4.26 -9.67
C LYS A 41 -1.99 3.35 -9.02
N ALA A 42 -3.24 3.53 -9.41
CA ALA A 42 -4.30 2.59 -9.10
C ALA A 42 -4.29 1.55 -10.20
N LEU A 43 -3.80 0.36 -9.89
CA LEU A 43 -3.71 -0.71 -10.89
C LEU A 43 -5.02 -1.44 -11.11
N GLY A 44 -6.00 -1.19 -10.23
CA GLY A 44 -7.32 -1.76 -10.34
C GLY A 44 -7.46 -3.15 -9.76
N GLN A 45 -8.60 -3.75 -10.01
CA GLN A 45 -8.89 -5.10 -9.52
C GLN A 45 -8.20 -6.13 -10.40
N LYS A 46 -7.48 -7.04 -9.75
CA LYS A 46 -6.72 -8.08 -10.44
C LYS A 46 -6.83 -9.40 -9.70
N ASP A 47 -6.65 -10.48 -10.43
CA ASP A 47 -6.59 -11.80 -9.84
C ASP A 47 -5.30 -11.94 -9.02
N LEU A 48 -5.42 -12.57 -7.87
CA LEU A 48 -4.26 -12.92 -7.05
C LEU A 48 -3.62 -14.19 -7.63
N ALA A 49 -2.30 -14.29 -7.50
CA ALA A 49 -1.58 -15.48 -7.95
C ALA A 49 -2.02 -16.72 -7.20
N TYR A 50 -2.46 -16.54 -5.95
CA TYR A 50 -3.05 -17.59 -5.13
C TYR A 50 -4.01 -16.92 -4.14
N GLU A 51 -4.90 -17.73 -3.57
CA GLU A 51 -5.90 -17.22 -2.64
C GLU A 51 -5.23 -16.70 -1.36
N ILE A 52 -5.62 -15.50 -0.92
CA ILE A 52 -5.12 -14.88 0.30
C ILE A 52 -6.34 -14.54 1.17
N LYS A 53 -6.38 -15.04 2.40
CA LYS A 53 -7.48 -14.80 3.34
C LYS A 53 -8.84 -15.07 2.71
N LYS A 54 -8.93 -16.10 1.87
CA LYS A 54 -10.13 -16.51 1.13
C LYS A 54 -10.54 -15.57 -0.02
N TYR A 55 -9.71 -14.60 -0.35
CA TYR A 55 -9.95 -13.74 -1.52
C TYR A 55 -9.14 -14.25 -2.70
N LYS A 56 -9.77 -14.20 -3.87
CA LYS A 56 -9.13 -14.60 -5.14
C LYS A 56 -8.69 -13.41 -5.96
N THR A 57 -9.23 -12.23 -5.64
CA THR A 57 -8.90 -10.97 -6.33
C THR A 57 -8.61 -9.89 -5.28
N GLY A 58 -8.10 -8.76 -5.73
CA GLY A 58 -7.89 -7.61 -4.87
C GLY A 58 -7.65 -6.36 -5.69
N TYR A 59 -7.72 -5.21 -5.03
CA TYR A 59 -7.41 -3.93 -5.65
C TYR A 59 -5.95 -3.60 -5.40
N TYR A 60 -5.19 -3.44 -6.49
CA TYR A 60 -3.76 -3.19 -6.44
C TYR A 60 -3.46 -1.70 -6.54
N TYR A 61 -2.60 -1.24 -5.67
CA TYR A 61 -2.08 0.13 -5.68
C TYR A 61 -0.57 0.11 -5.63
N PHE A 62 0.04 1.02 -6.37
CA PHE A 62 1.47 1.15 -6.47
C PHE A 62 1.89 2.56 -6.14
N LEU A 63 2.90 2.71 -5.29
CA LEU A 63 3.46 4.01 -4.90
C LEU A 63 4.97 3.97 -5.05
N VAL A 64 5.53 5.09 -5.52
CA VAL A 64 6.97 5.33 -5.42
C VAL A 64 7.13 6.48 -4.45
N VAL A 65 7.87 6.26 -3.38
CA VAL A 65 8.04 7.26 -2.34
C VAL A 65 9.51 7.48 -1.99
N THR A 66 9.82 8.72 -1.62
CA THR A 66 11.11 9.06 -1.01
C THR A 66 10.85 9.23 0.48
N ALA A 67 11.50 8.43 1.28
CA ALA A 67 11.21 8.35 2.71
C ALA A 67 12.44 7.93 3.51
N ASN A 68 12.41 8.23 4.80
CA ASN A 68 13.40 7.70 5.73
C ASN A 68 12.92 6.33 6.23
N LYS A 69 13.81 5.63 6.91
CA LYS A 69 13.52 4.30 7.43
C LYS A 69 12.34 4.31 8.40
N GLU A 70 12.24 5.35 9.23
CA GLU A 70 11.16 5.48 10.20
C GLU A 70 9.79 5.49 9.55
N ALA A 71 9.64 6.22 8.44
CA ALA A 71 8.37 6.28 7.70
C ALA A 71 7.98 4.91 7.17
N ILE A 72 8.95 4.17 6.65
CA ILE A 72 8.70 2.83 6.10
C ILE A 72 8.34 1.84 7.21
N GLU A 73 9.00 1.91 8.36
CA GLU A 73 8.68 1.04 9.49
C GLU A 73 7.27 1.30 10.00
N GLU A 74 6.87 2.57 10.09
CA GLU A 74 5.51 2.93 10.50
C GLU A 74 4.48 2.44 9.47
N PHE A 75 4.77 2.59 8.19
CA PHE A 75 3.90 2.06 7.14
C PHE A 75 3.70 0.55 7.30
N LYS A 76 4.80 -0.18 7.48
CA LYS A 76 4.72 -1.64 7.67
C LYS A 76 3.91 -2.04 8.90
N ARG A 77 4.06 -1.27 9.98
CA ARG A 77 3.31 -1.52 11.21
C ARG A 77 1.80 -1.33 10.98
N VAL A 78 1.42 -0.21 10.37
CA VAL A 78 0.02 0.12 10.15
C VAL A 78 -0.62 -0.84 9.15
N VAL A 79 0.07 -1.17 8.07
CA VAL A 79 -0.48 -2.05 7.05
C VAL A 79 -0.75 -3.46 7.58
N LYS A 80 0.06 -3.92 8.53
CA LYS A 80 -0.13 -5.24 9.13
C LYS A 80 -1.38 -5.33 9.99
N ILE A 81 -1.76 -4.24 10.64
CA ILE A 81 -2.93 -4.22 11.51
C ILE A 81 -4.19 -3.75 10.80
N ASN A 82 -4.07 -3.29 9.56
CA ASN A 82 -5.23 -2.85 8.78
C ASN A 82 -5.86 -4.05 8.06
N GLU A 83 -7.03 -4.44 8.52
CA GLU A 83 -7.73 -5.62 7.99
C GLU A 83 -8.16 -5.48 6.53
N SER A 84 -8.24 -4.26 6.02
CA SER A 84 -8.62 -4.01 4.63
C SER A 84 -7.47 -4.27 3.65
N VAL A 85 -6.23 -4.32 4.13
CA VAL A 85 -5.07 -4.62 3.29
C VAL A 85 -4.68 -6.07 3.48
N ILE A 86 -4.77 -6.86 2.41
CA ILE A 86 -4.53 -8.30 2.48
C ILE A 86 -3.11 -8.69 2.10
N ARG A 87 -2.38 -7.81 1.43
CA ARG A 87 -0.99 -8.05 1.06
C ARG A 87 -0.26 -6.74 0.84
N HIS A 88 1.02 -6.72 1.14
CA HIS A 88 1.87 -5.57 0.84
C HIS A 88 3.29 -6.03 0.51
N LEU A 89 3.98 -5.21 -0.28
CA LEU A 89 5.37 -5.44 -0.63
C LEU A 89 6.07 -4.08 -0.68
N VAL A 90 7.20 -3.98 0.02
CA VAL A 90 8.02 -2.77 0.02
C VAL A 90 9.40 -3.15 -0.49
N ILE A 91 9.84 -2.48 -1.55
CA ILE A 91 11.14 -2.72 -2.16
C ILE A 91 11.94 -1.41 -2.14
N ARG A 92 13.16 -1.47 -1.62
CA ARG A 92 14.06 -0.32 -1.70
C ARG A 92 14.66 -0.27 -3.09
N VAL A 93 14.55 0.91 -3.71
CA VAL A 93 15.13 1.14 -5.05
C VAL A 93 16.52 1.72 -4.85
N GLU A 94 17.50 1.11 -5.46
CA GLU A 94 18.86 1.64 -5.45
C GLU A 94 19.06 2.61 -6.62
N ASP A 95 19.68 3.72 -6.33
CA ASP A 95 20.01 4.71 -7.36
C ASP A 95 21.24 4.28 -8.16
#